data_695d1f7c41145ac3e174d29d816fe307
#
_entry.id   695d1f7c41145ac3e174d29d816fe307
#
_cell.length_a   1.000
_cell.length_b   1.000
_cell.length_c   1.000
_cell.angle_alpha   90.00
_cell.angle_beta   90.00
_cell.angle_gamma   90.00
#
_symmetry.space_group_name_H-M   'P 1'
#
loop_
_entity.id
_entity.type
_entity.pdbx_description
1 polymer ?
#
loop_
_entity_poly.entity_id
_entity_poly.type
_entity_poly.pdbx_seq_one_letter_code
_entity_poly.pdbx_strand_id
1 'polypeptide(L)'
;MRVGIIGCGAIANIMTNFSVEGKLEVDLKFFYDRDIERAENLALQVNGTVVLEIEDMLDKIDLVIEAASPQAVEEVVPKILKSGKNVLIMSIGALMDFKLKEELEKIAASTGAKIYAPSGAIVGLDGIKAASIGKIKEASLITRKPPKSLGIQADGETILYEGKASDAVKEFPTNINVAAALSLACGKDVDVKIIADPSVDRNMHEVHVIGDSGEFKTITKNVRCSMNPKTSVLAAYSAIRLLNSLNENLIIGT
;
A
#
# COMPACT_ATOMS: atom_id res chain seq x y z
N MET A 1 -20.54 0.68 -4.38
CA MET A 1 -19.47 -0.11 -5.04
C MET A 1 -19.25 -1.37 -4.21
N ARG A 2 -19.32 -2.57 -4.83
CA ARG A 2 -19.11 -3.87 -4.17
C ARG A 2 -17.62 -4.25 -4.28
N VAL A 3 -17.04 -4.68 -3.17
CA VAL A 3 -15.59 -4.89 -3.06
C VAL A 3 -15.29 -6.29 -2.54
N GLY A 4 -14.28 -6.93 -3.14
CA GLY A 4 -13.63 -8.14 -2.62
C GLY A 4 -12.30 -7.81 -1.96
N ILE A 5 -11.92 -8.55 -0.92
CA ILE A 5 -10.64 -8.42 -0.22
C ILE A 5 -9.84 -9.72 -0.38
N ILE A 6 -8.60 -9.59 -0.78
CA ILE A 6 -7.60 -10.65 -0.81
C ILE A 6 -6.54 -10.36 0.25
N GLY A 7 -6.42 -11.27 1.22
CA GLY A 7 -5.57 -11.08 2.40
C GLY A 7 -6.32 -10.47 3.58
N CYS A 8 -6.73 -11.32 4.51
CA CYS A 8 -7.52 -10.95 5.70
C CYS A 8 -6.63 -10.68 6.93
N GLY A 9 -5.53 -9.93 6.71
CA GLY A 9 -4.59 -9.51 7.74
C GLY A 9 -4.98 -8.21 8.47
N ALA A 10 -3.99 -7.53 9.04
CA ALA A 10 -4.19 -6.32 9.85
C ALA A 10 -4.87 -5.17 9.09
N ILE A 11 -4.54 -4.96 7.80
CA ILE A 11 -5.15 -3.89 7.00
C ILE A 11 -6.62 -4.20 6.74
N ALA A 12 -6.94 -5.42 6.29
CA ALA A 12 -8.31 -5.84 6.05
C ALA A 12 -9.16 -5.75 7.33
N ASN A 13 -8.59 -6.12 8.48
CA ASN A 13 -9.27 -6.00 9.78
C ASN A 13 -9.63 -4.54 10.13
N ILE A 14 -8.69 -3.59 9.94
CA ILE A 14 -8.98 -2.17 10.14
C ILE A 14 -10.09 -1.71 9.18
N MET A 15 -10.04 -2.09 7.91
CA MET A 15 -11.06 -1.73 6.91
C MET A 15 -12.42 -2.29 7.28
N THR A 16 -12.49 -3.55 7.71
CA THR A 16 -13.72 -4.20 8.15
C THR A 16 -14.33 -3.49 9.37
N ASN A 17 -13.51 -3.13 10.37
CA ASN A 17 -13.98 -2.36 11.52
C ASN A 17 -14.54 -0.99 11.10
N PHE A 18 -13.88 -0.28 10.19
CA PHE A 18 -14.36 1.00 9.67
C PHE A 18 -15.63 0.85 8.82
N SER A 19 -15.81 -0.30 8.17
CA SER A 19 -17.07 -0.64 7.49
C SER A 19 -18.21 -0.82 8.49
N VAL A 20 -17.99 -1.55 9.59
CA VAL A 20 -18.95 -1.72 10.69
C VAL A 20 -19.32 -0.38 11.33
N GLU A 21 -18.35 0.53 11.48
CA GLU A 21 -18.56 1.88 12.01
C GLU A 21 -19.23 2.84 11.02
N GLY A 22 -19.50 2.42 9.78
CA GLY A 22 -20.06 3.28 8.73
C GLY A 22 -19.12 4.35 8.20
N LYS A 23 -17.81 4.18 8.37
CA LYS A 23 -16.76 5.12 7.93
C LYS A 23 -16.09 4.70 6.61
N LEU A 24 -16.34 3.50 6.13
CA LEU A 24 -15.92 3.02 4.83
C LEU A 24 -17.14 2.97 3.91
N GLU A 25 -17.16 3.78 2.85
CA GLU A 25 -18.30 4.00 1.96
C GLU A 25 -18.38 3.00 0.79
N VAL A 26 -17.78 1.82 0.97
CA VAL A 26 -17.90 0.71 0.03
C VAL A 26 -18.42 -0.53 0.73
N ASP A 27 -19.04 -1.41 -0.02
CA ASP A 27 -19.66 -2.64 0.46
C ASP A 27 -18.67 -3.81 0.38
N LEU A 28 -18.07 -4.19 1.50
CA LEU A 28 -17.17 -5.33 1.60
C LEU A 28 -17.98 -6.63 1.52
N LYS A 29 -17.98 -7.29 0.37
CA LYS A 29 -18.83 -8.45 0.09
C LYS A 29 -18.11 -9.77 0.08
N PHE A 30 -16.88 -9.83 -0.41
CA PHE A 30 -16.17 -11.09 -0.57
C PHE A 30 -14.80 -11.03 0.09
N PHE A 31 -14.43 -12.15 0.71
CA PHE A 31 -13.17 -12.29 1.44
C PHE A 31 -12.45 -13.55 0.98
N TYR A 32 -11.18 -13.41 0.67
CA TYR A 32 -10.28 -14.50 0.32
C TYR A 32 -9.01 -14.42 1.16
N ASP A 33 -8.65 -15.50 1.79
CA ASP A 33 -7.35 -15.70 2.45
C ASP A 33 -6.96 -17.17 2.35
N ARG A 34 -5.66 -17.47 2.33
CA ARG A 34 -5.17 -18.87 2.45
C ARG A 34 -5.55 -19.50 3.79
N ASP A 35 -5.66 -18.67 4.82
CA ASP A 35 -6.20 -19.01 6.14
C ASP A 35 -7.71 -18.68 6.13
N ILE A 36 -8.53 -19.71 5.87
CA ILE A 36 -9.98 -19.57 5.75
C ILE A 36 -10.59 -18.97 7.02
N GLU A 37 -10.09 -19.35 8.20
CA GLU A 37 -10.62 -18.85 9.48
C GLU A 37 -10.51 -17.32 9.58
N ARG A 38 -9.41 -16.73 9.07
CA ARG A 38 -9.27 -15.27 9.01
C ARG A 38 -10.30 -14.63 8.09
N ALA A 39 -10.56 -15.22 6.94
CA ALA A 39 -11.58 -14.72 6.01
C ALA A 39 -12.98 -14.81 6.62
N GLU A 40 -13.32 -15.93 7.26
CA GLU A 40 -14.60 -16.13 7.95
C GLU A 40 -14.82 -15.11 9.07
N ASN A 41 -13.80 -14.87 9.89
CA ASN A 41 -13.85 -13.90 10.99
C ASN A 41 -14.14 -12.46 10.52
N LEU A 42 -13.63 -12.05 9.37
CA LEU A 42 -13.92 -10.72 8.81
C LEU A 42 -15.25 -10.69 8.08
N ALA A 43 -15.55 -11.71 7.29
CA ALA A 43 -16.81 -11.80 6.54
C ALA A 43 -18.03 -11.75 7.48
N LEU A 44 -17.96 -12.46 8.62
CA LEU A 44 -19.05 -12.48 9.61
C LEU A 44 -19.41 -11.06 10.13
N GLN A 45 -18.43 -10.18 10.29
CA GLN A 45 -18.64 -8.83 10.84
C GLN A 45 -19.45 -7.91 9.94
N VAL A 46 -19.43 -8.17 8.62
CA VAL A 46 -20.08 -7.31 7.60
C VAL A 46 -21.10 -8.05 6.74
N ASN A 47 -21.54 -9.25 7.16
CA ASN A 47 -22.39 -10.15 6.37
C ASN A 47 -21.83 -10.39 4.96
N GLY A 48 -20.51 -10.58 4.89
CA GLY A 48 -19.79 -10.91 3.66
C GLY A 48 -19.78 -12.41 3.40
N THR A 49 -19.17 -12.78 2.29
CA THR A 49 -19.05 -14.17 1.83
C THR A 49 -17.57 -14.54 1.68
N VAL A 50 -17.17 -15.67 2.21
CA VAL A 50 -15.85 -16.24 1.95
C VAL A 50 -15.89 -16.97 0.61
N VAL A 51 -14.85 -16.76 -0.21
CA VAL A 51 -14.63 -17.52 -1.45
C VAL A 51 -13.36 -18.34 -1.34
N LEU A 52 -13.37 -19.53 -1.93
CA LEU A 52 -12.21 -20.42 -1.95
C LEU A 52 -11.33 -20.17 -3.18
N GLU A 53 -11.93 -19.68 -4.25
CA GLU A 53 -11.24 -19.26 -5.47
C GLU A 53 -11.56 -17.80 -5.77
N ILE A 54 -10.57 -17.03 -6.21
CA ILE A 54 -10.72 -15.60 -6.47
C ILE A 54 -11.71 -15.36 -7.61
N GLU A 55 -11.74 -16.26 -8.58
CA GLU A 55 -12.62 -16.23 -9.73
C GLU A 55 -14.11 -16.22 -9.34
N ASP A 56 -14.48 -16.83 -8.21
CA ASP A 56 -15.86 -16.92 -7.73
C ASP A 56 -16.49 -15.58 -7.34
N MET A 57 -15.67 -14.55 -7.12
CA MET A 57 -16.16 -13.21 -6.78
C MET A 57 -16.07 -12.21 -7.94
N LEU A 58 -15.27 -12.46 -8.99
CA LEU A 58 -14.92 -11.42 -9.97
C LEU A 58 -16.12 -10.86 -10.73
N ASP A 59 -17.12 -11.68 -11.06
CA ASP A 59 -18.33 -11.24 -11.77
C ASP A 59 -19.31 -10.46 -10.86
N LYS A 60 -19.12 -10.51 -9.53
CA LYS A 60 -20.05 -9.98 -8.51
C LYS A 60 -19.57 -8.68 -7.86
N ILE A 61 -18.36 -8.22 -8.18
CA ILE A 61 -17.71 -7.06 -7.57
C ILE A 61 -17.31 -6.01 -8.60
N ASP A 62 -16.97 -4.83 -8.11
CA ASP A 62 -16.53 -3.69 -8.91
C ASP A 62 -15.02 -3.46 -8.75
N LEU A 63 -14.46 -3.81 -7.59
CA LEU A 63 -13.08 -3.60 -7.22
C LEU A 63 -12.58 -4.70 -6.27
N VAL A 64 -11.30 -5.05 -6.39
CA VAL A 64 -10.59 -5.92 -5.44
C VAL A 64 -9.58 -5.09 -4.65
N ILE A 65 -9.51 -5.32 -3.35
CA ILE A 65 -8.42 -4.84 -2.48
C ILE A 65 -7.43 -5.99 -2.30
N GLU A 66 -6.20 -5.83 -2.78
CA GLU A 66 -5.09 -6.73 -2.47
C GLU A 66 -4.38 -6.21 -1.20
N ALA A 67 -4.40 -6.99 -0.13
CA ALA A 67 -3.77 -6.69 1.16
C ALA A 67 -3.01 -7.91 1.74
N ALA A 68 -2.48 -8.76 0.87
CA ALA A 68 -1.83 -10.03 1.21
C ALA A 68 -0.30 -9.94 1.14
N SER A 69 0.26 -9.90 -0.07
CA SER A 69 1.72 -9.92 -0.27
C SER A 69 2.12 -9.52 -1.70
N PRO A 70 3.40 -9.12 -1.93
CA PRO A 70 3.91 -8.90 -3.28
C PRO A 70 3.71 -10.09 -4.21
N GLN A 71 3.88 -11.32 -3.71
CA GLN A 71 3.63 -12.54 -4.50
C GLN A 71 2.15 -12.65 -4.91
N ALA A 72 1.21 -12.29 -4.03
CA ALA A 72 -0.21 -12.29 -4.39
C ALA A 72 -0.49 -11.29 -5.52
N VAL A 73 0.19 -10.13 -5.55
CA VAL A 73 0.07 -9.18 -6.67
C VAL A 73 0.42 -9.84 -8.00
N GLU A 74 1.55 -10.56 -8.05
CA GLU A 74 2.01 -11.26 -9.27
C GLU A 74 1.02 -12.34 -9.71
N GLU A 75 0.48 -13.12 -8.76
CA GLU A 75 -0.38 -14.26 -9.05
C GLU A 75 -1.82 -13.86 -9.44
N VAL A 76 -2.39 -12.85 -8.77
CA VAL A 76 -3.83 -12.60 -8.87
C VAL A 76 -4.22 -11.31 -9.59
N VAL A 77 -3.40 -10.24 -9.51
CA VAL A 77 -3.76 -8.95 -10.09
C VAL A 77 -3.93 -9.02 -11.63
N PRO A 78 -3.09 -9.76 -12.38
CA PRO A 78 -3.34 -9.94 -13.81
C PRO A 78 -4.71 -10.54 -14.13
N LYS A 79 -5.20 -11.51 -13.34
CA LYS A 79 -6.52 -12.15 -13.52
C LYS A 79 -7.66 -11.15 -13.25
N ILE A 80 -7.53 -10.37 -12.16
CA ILE A 80 -8.49 -9.34 -11.79
C ILE A 80 -8.64 -8.30 -12.91
N LEU A 81 -7.52 -7.79 -13.40
CA LEU A 81 -7.51 -6.78 -14.48
C LEU A 81 -8.04 -7.34 -15.80
N LYS A 82 -7.71 -8.61 -16.15
CA LYS A 82 -8.25 -9.30 -17.34
C LYS A 82 -9.77 -9.46 -17.28
N SER A 83 -10.36 -9.57 -16.08
CA SER A 83 -11.81 -9.60 -15.90
C SER A 83 -12.48 -8.20 -15.95
N GLY A 84 -11.70 -7.15 -16.25
CA GLY A 84 -12.18 -5.77 -16.31
C GLY A 84 -12.47 -5.14 -14.95
N LYS A 85 -11.95 -5.71 -13.85
CA LYS A 85 -12.20 -5.20 -12.50
C LYS A 85 -11.05 -4.33 -12.03
N ASN A 86 -11.41 -3.26 -11.30
CA ASN A 86 -10.44 -2.39 -10.67
C ASN A 86 -9.71 -3.12 -9.53
N VAL A 87 -8.48 -2.67 -9.24
CA VAL A 87 -7.72 -3.21 -8.10
C VAL A 87 -7.08 -2.09 -7.30
N LEU A 88 -7.14 -2.21 -5.97
CA LEU A 88 -6.36 -1.41 -5.03
C LEU A 88 -5.27 -2.31 -4.47
N ILE A 89 -4.00 -1.94 -4.64
CA ILE A 89 -2.84 -2.72 -4.24
C ILE A 89 -2.22 -2.11 -2.99
N MET A 90 -2.20 -2.87 -1.88
CA MET A 90 -1.47 -2.48 -0.66
C MET A 90 -0.02 -2.94 -0.70
N SER A 91 0.27 -4.04 -1.39
CA SER A 91 1.62 -4.58 -1.56
C SER A 91 2.36 -3.87 -2.70
N ILE A 92 2.43 -2.54 -2.62
CA ILE A 92 2.94 -1.64 -3.67
C ILE A 92 4.38 -1.98 -4.08
N GLY A 93 5.16 -2.60 -3.17
CA GLY A 93 6.51 -3.07 -3.44
C GLY A 93 6.62 -3.96 -4.67
N ALA A 94 5.58 -4.74 -4.99
CA ALA A 94 5.55 -5.57 -6.20
C ALA A 94 5.69 -4.75 -7.50
N LEU A 95 5.19 -3.51 -7.50
CA LEU A 95 5.25 -2.62 -8.66
C LEU A 95 6.65 -2.02 -8.93
N MET A 96 7.64 -2.34 -8.09
CA MET A 96 9.05 -2.03 -8.36
C MET A 96 9.67 -3.03 -9.35
N ASP A 97 9.03 -4.18 -9.60
CA ASP A 97 9.31 -4.96 -10.79
C ASP A 97 8.69 -4.26 -12.01
N PHE A 98 9.55 -3.61 -12.81
CA PHE A 98 9.11 -2.84 -13.97
C PHE A 98 8.42 -3.68 -15.04
N LYS A 99 8.76 -4.98 -15.16
CA LYS A 99 8.12 -5.87 -16.12
C LYS A 99 6.69 -6.19 -15.68
N LEU A 100 6.52 -6.53 -14.41
CA LEU A 100 5.19 -6.75 -13.83
C LEU A 100 4.35 -5.48 -13.94
N LYS A 101 4.89 -4.33 -13.53
CA LYS A 101 4.18 -3.05 -13.62
C LYS A 101 3.72 -2.75 -15.05
N GLU A 102 4.60 -2.87 -16.02
CA GLU A 102 4.27 -2.63 -17.44
C GLU A 102 3.21 -3.61 -17.95
N GLU A 103 3.28 -4.89 -17.57
CA GLU A 103 2.26 -5.88 -17.89
C GLU A 103 0.89 -5.49 -17.32
N LEU A 104 0.84 -5.17 -16.03
CA LEU A 104 -0.40 -4.77 -15.36
C LEU A 104 -1.02 -3.51 -15.98
N GLU A 105 -0.20 -2.50 -16.31
CA GLU A 105 -0.65 -1.27 -16.98
C GLU A 105 -1.22 -1.56 -18.38
N LYS A 106 -0.61 -2.45 -19.15
CA LYS A 106 -1.10 -2.88 -20.47
C LYS A 106 -2.46 -3.60 -20.36
N ILE A 107 -2.59 -4.52 -19.40
CA ILE A 107 -3.87 -5.21 -19.17
C ILE A 107 -4.94 -4.21 -18.76
N ALA A 108 -4.65 -3.34 -17.80
CA ALA A 108 -5.58 -2.32 -17.31
C ALA A 108 -6.04 -1.40 -18.48
N ALA A 109 -5.12 -0.94 -19.31
CA ALA A 109 -5.45 -0.11 -20.47
C ALA A 109 -6.35 -0.85 -21.48
N SER A 110 -6.13 -2.14 -21.70
CA SER A 110 -6.92 -2.94 -22.66
C SER A 110 -8.34 -3.25 -22.18
N THR A 111 -8.56 -3.30 -20.86
CA THR A 111 -9.84 -3.66 -20.25
C THR A 111 -10.62 -2.46 -19.71
N GLY A 112 -10.00 -1.28 -19.64
CA GLY A 112 -10.55 -0.09 -18.99
C GLY A 112 -10.50 -0.13 -17.46
N ALA A 113 -9.92 -1.18 -16.87
CA ALA A 113 -9.73 -1.30 -15.44
C ALA A 113 -8.69 -0.31 -14.91
N LYS A 114 -8.75 0.00 -13.62
CA LYS A 114 -7.80 0.91 -12.96
C LYS A 114 -7.04 0.20 -11.84
N ILE A 115 -5.77 0.58 -11.70
CA ILE A 115 -4.90 0.17 -10.60
C ILE A 115 -4.77 1.35 -9.65
N TYR A 116 -5.14 1.15 -8.40
CA TYR A 116 -5.02 2.15 -7.34
C TYR A 116 -3.90 1.77 -6.38
N ALA A 117 -3.01 2.70 -6.10
CA ALA A 117 -1.95 2.57 -5.11
C ALA A 117 -2.09 3.70 -4.08
N PRO A 118 -2.54 3.43 -2.85
CA PRO A 118 -2.70 4.47 -1.83
C PRO A 118 -1.36 4.98 -1.34
N SER A 119 -1.35 6.15 -0.68
CA SER A 119 -0.11 6.76 -0.16
C SER A 119 0.59 5.91 0.93
N GLY A 120 -0.12 4.97 1.53
CA GLY A 120 0.42 4.11 2.56
C GLY A 120 0.77 4.88 3.84
N ALA A 121 1.99 4.70 4.32
CA ALA A 121 2.44 5.24 5.59
C ALA A 121 3.20 6.58 5.48
N ILE A 122 3.15 7.25 4.32
CA ILE A 122 3.74 8.58 4.09
C ILE A 122 2.69 9.59 3.65
N VAL A 123 3.04 10.87 3.69
CA VAL A 123 2.18 12.00 3.30
C VAL A 123 2.85 12.84 2.20
N GLY A 124 2.05 13.62 1.47
CA GLY A 124 2.54 14.56 0.46
C GLY A 124 2.79 13.93 -0.91
N LEU A 125 2.29 12.71 -1.18
CA LEU A 125 2.43 12.09 -2.51
C LEU A 125 1.71 12.87 -3.61
N ASP A 126 0.63 13.55 -3.29
CA ASP A 126 -0.09 14.45 -4.20
C ASP A 126 0.84 15.59 -4.68
N GLY A 127 1.49 16.30 -3.75
CA GLY A 127 2.47 17.34 -4.07
C GLY A 127 3.67 16.80 -4.85
N ILE A 128 4.17 15.61 -4.51
CA ILE A 128 5.29 14.96 -5.21
C ILE A 128 4.89 14.57 -6.64
N LYS A 129 3.69 14.02 -6.84
CA LYS A 129 3.14 13.74 -8.17
C LYS A 129 3.00 15.02 -9.00
N ALA A 130 2.50 16.10 -8.41
CA ALA A 130 2.44 17.39 -9.09
C ALA A 130 3.84 17.89 -9.47
N ALA A 131 4.83 17.76 -8.58
CA ALA A 131 6.22 18.12 -8.85
C ALA A 131 6.87 17.28 -9.94
N SER A 132 6.46 16.02 -10.11
CA SER A 132 6.98 15.11 -11.14
C SER A 132 6.60 15.49 -12.59
N ILE A 133 5.66 16.42 -12.76
CA ILE A 133 5.39 17.03 -14.08
C ILE A 133 6.62 17.84 -14.58
N GLY A 134 7.37 18.45 -13.65
CA GLY A 134 8.70 18.99 -13.90
C GLY A 134 9.78 17.93 -13.65
N LYS A 135 11.02 18.39 -13.52
CA LYS A 135 12.15 17.50 -13.24
C LYS A 135 12.37 17.35 -11.73
N ILE A 136 12.26 16.13 -11.22
CA ILE A 136 12.75 15.78 -9.88
C ILE A 136 14.25 15.49 -9.98
N LYS A 137 15.06 16.28 -9.29
CA LYS A 137 16.53 16.17 -9.26
C LYS A 137 16.94 15.12 -8.24
N GLU A 138 16.44 15.25 -7.02
CA GLU A 138 16.75 14.36 -5.89
C GLU A 138 15.45 13.92 -5.23
N ALA A 139 15.41 12.68 -4.79
CA ALA A 139 14.34 12.14 -3.96
C ALA A 139 14.90 11.04 -3.05
N SER A 140 14.67 11.17 -1.77
CA SER A 140 15.14 10.22 -0.77
C SER A 140 14.11 9.91 0.30
N LEU A 141 14.23 8.71 0.87
CA LEU A 141 13.44 8.23 1.99
C LEU A 141 14.37 7.73 3.10
N ILE A 142 14.23 8.28 4.30
CA ILE A 142 14.84 7.71 5.50
C ILE A 142 13.73 7.07 6.32
N THR A 143 13.85 5.77 6.56
CA THR A 143 12.95 5.01 7.43
C THR A 143 13.67 4.66 8.73
N ARG A 144 13.16 5.14 9.86
CA ARG A 144 13.62 4.79 11.22
C ARG A 144 12.57 3.93 11.90
N LYS A 145 13.01 2.82 12.50
CA LYS A 145 12.12 1.93 13.24
C LYS A 145 12.78 1.48 14.53
N PRO A 146 11.98 1.24 15.59
CA PRO A 146 12.49 0.56 16.77
C PRO A 146 13.09 -0.81 16.39
N PRO A 147 14.24 -1.22 16.94
CA PRO A 147 14.91 -2.49 16.62
C PRO A 147 13.96 -3.71 16.69
N LYS A 148 13.08 -3.75 17.70
CA LYS A 148 12.07 -4.81 17.84
C LYS A 148 11.13 -4.94 16.64
N SER A 149 10.80 -3.83 15.97
CA SER A 149 9.94 -3.84 14.76
C SER A 149 10.64 -4.43 13.53
N LEU A 150 11.97 -4.51 13.60
CA LEU A 150 12.83 -5.09 12.55
C LEU A 150 13.30 -6.50 12.91
N GLY A 151 12.97 -6.99 14.12
CA GLY A 151 13.37 -8.31 14.59
C GLY A 151 14.85 -8.41 14.98
N ILE A 152 15.48 -7.28 15.33
CA ILE A 152 16.90 -7.21 15.72
C ILE A 152 17.07 -6.58 17.09
N GLN A 153 18.28 -6.75 17.66
CA GLN A 153 18.76 -6.01 18.83
C GLN A 153 19.77 -4.96 18.35
N ALA A 154 19.66 -3.75 18.86
CA ALA A 154 20.61 -2.67 18.61
C ALA A 154 20.63 -1.74 19.83
N ASP A 155 21.85 -1.43 20.32
CA ASP A 155 22.05 -0.55 21.46
C ASP A 155 22.19 0.92 21.03
N GLY A 156 22.32 1.17 19.74
CA GLY A 156 22.43 2.48 19.10
C GLY A 156 21.85 2.49 17.70
N GLU A 157 21.88 3.65 17.05
CA GLU A 157 21.45 3.81 15.67
C GLU A 157 22.29 2.90 14.76
N THR A 158 21.62 2.02 14.01
CA THR A 158 22.26 1.05 13.11
C THR A 158 21.64 1.16 11.72
N ILE A 159 22.46 1.48 10.73
CA ILE A 159 22.04 1.49 9.32
C ILE A 159 21.97 0.04 8.85
N LEU A 160 20.78 -0.40 8.44
CA LEU A 160 20.53 -1.74 7.91
C LEU A 160 20.64 -1.78 6.39
N TYR A 161 20.29 -0.67 5.75
CA TYR A 161 20.32 -0.54 4.30
C TYR A 161 20.54 0.92 3.90
N GLU A 162 21.34 1.12 2.85
CA GLU A 162 21.51 2.39 2.16
C GLU A 162 21.76 2.13 0.67
N GLY A 163 20.82 2.58 -0.19
CA GLY A 163 20.90 2.31 -1.63
C GLY A 163 19.61 2.70 -2.36
N LYS A 164 19.34 2.09 -3.52
CA LYS A 164 18.15 2.35 -4.32
C LYS A 164 16.93 1.56 -3.82
N ALA A 165 15.72 2.12 -4.03
CA ALA A 165 14.47 1.47 -3.63
C ALA A 165 14.28 0.13 -4.37
N SER A 166 14.67 0.03 -5.64
CA SER A 166 14.57 -1.20 -6.43
C SER A 166 15.40 -2.36 -5.88
N ASP A 167 16.52 -2.08 -5.23
CA ASP A 167 17.34 -3.11 -4.58
C ASP A 167 16.84 -3.41 -3.17
N ALA A 168 16.40 -2.37 -2.44
CA ALA A 168 15.82 -2.54 -1.11
C ALA A 168 14.58 -3.48 -1.10
N VAL A 169 13.79 -3.50 -2.19
CA VAL A 169 12.64 -4.42 -2.31
C VAL A 169 13.07 -5.88 -2.23
N LYS A 170 14.21 -6.23 -2.79
CA LYS A 170 14.73 -7.61 -2.81
C LYS A 170 15.18 -8.07 -1.42
N GLU A 171 15.78 -7.16 -0.65
CA GLU A 171 16.34 -7.46 0.68
C GLU A 171 15.29 -7.33 1.80
N PHE A 172 14.34 -6.38 1.66
CA PHE A 172 13.35 -6.03 2.70
C PHE A 172 11.91 -6.02 2.17
N PRO A 173 11.39 -7.08 1.55
CA PRO A 173 10.12 -7.06 0.82
C PRO A 173 8.91 -6.63 1.67
N THR A 174 8.95 -6.82 2.98
CA THR A 174 7.85 -6.45 3.90
C THR A 174 7.93 -5.00 4.41
N ASN A 175 9.02 -4.28 4.14
CA ASN A 175 9.27 -2.96 4.72
C ASN A 175 9.38 -1.83 3.68
N ILE A 176 9.16 -2.15 2.40
CA ILE A 176 9.55 -1.29 1.29
C ILE A 176 8.38 -0.58 0.58
N ASN A 177 7.12 -0.91 0.92
CA ASN A 177 5.95 -0.31 0.26
C ASN A 177 5.99 1.23 0.23
N VAL A 178 6.56 1.85 1.26
CA VAL A 178 6.72 3.31 1.34
C VAL A 178 7.71 3.83 0.28
N ALA A 179 8.85 3.15 0.12
CA ALA A 179 9.85 3.52 -0.89
C ALA A 179 9.32 3.30 -2.31
N ALA A 180 8.58 2.21 -2.52
CA ALA A 180 7.91 1.93 -3.78
C ALA A 180 6.87 3.03 -4.12
N ALA A 181 6.02 3.40 -3.16
CA ALA A 181 5.04 4.47 -3.35
C ALA A 181 5.72 5.81 -3.71
N LEU A 182 6.82 6.15 -3.03
CA LEU A 182 7.60 7.35 -3.33
C LEU A 182 8.24 7.28 -4.72
N SER A 183 8.86 6.15 -5.09
CA SER A 183 9.48 5.96 -6.41
C SER A 183 8.47 6.10 -7.53
N LEU A 184 7.29 5.48 -7.37
CA LEU A 184 6.20 5.58 -8.35
C LEU A 184 5.69 7.02 -8.47
N ALA A 185 5.52 7.74 -7.36
CA ALA A 185 5.07 9.14 -7.37
C ALA A 185 6.11 10.08 -8.01
N CYS A 186 7.41 9.81 -7.79
CA CYS A 186 8.50 10.57 -8.41
C CYS A 186 8.76 10.22 -9.88
N GLY A 187 8.24 9.08 -10.37
CA GLY A 187 8.58 8.54 -11.68
C GLY A 187 10.05 8.14 -11.82
N LYS A 188 10.76 7.89 -10.71
CA LYS A 188 12.18 7.49 -10.69
C LYS A 188 12.50 6.63 -9.47
N ASP A 189 13.56 5.84 -9.58
CA ASP A 189 14.08 5.07 -8.45
C ASP A 189 14.73 5.99 -7.42
N VAL A 190 14.23 5.99 -6.19
CA VAL A 190 14.65 6.90 -5.11
C VAL A 190 15.73 6.31 -4.24
N ASP A 191 16.49 7.17 -3.55
CA ASP A 191 17.46 6.76 -2.54
C ASP A 191 16.75 6.42 -1.23
N VAL A 192 17.14 5.30 -0.61
CA VAL A 192 16.51 4.77 0.60
C VAL A 192 17.56 4.46 1.65
N LYS A 193 17.27 4.88 2.89
CA LYS A 193 18.03 4.49 4.08
C LYS A 193 17.08 3.89 5.10
N ILE A 194 17.39 2.67 5.59
CA ILE A 194 16.65 1.98 6.64
C ILE A 194 17.52 1.91 7.89
N ILE A 195 17.00 2.42 9.00
CA ILE A 195 17.73 2.58 10.25
C ILE A 195 16.96 1.91 11.37
N ALA A 196 17.63 1.03 12.11
CA ALA A 196 17.17 0.59 13.42
C ALA A 196 17.63 1.62 14.46
N ASP A 197 16.69 2.22 15.17
CA ASP A 197 16.95 3.30 16.10
C ASP A 197 16.22 3.05 17.42
N PRO A 198 16.94 2.73 18.51
CA PRO A 198 16.33 2.48 19.82
C PRO A 198 15.76 3.74 20.48
N SER A 199 16.09 4.95 19.99
CA SER A 199 15.58 6.21 20.52
C SER A 199 14.15 6.52 20.05
N VAL A 200 13.66 5.83 18.99
CA VAL A 200 12.31 6.03 18.49
C VAL A 200 11.35 4.97 19.01
N ASP A 201 10.13 5.39 19.33
CA ASP A 201 9.03 4.51 19.79
C ASP A 201 8.07 4.10 18.66
N ARG A 202 8.19 4.72 17.48
CA ARG A 202 7.30 4.58 16.32
C ARG A 202 8.06 4.37 15.02
N ASN A 203 7.36 3.84 14.01
CA ASN A 203 7.89 3.86 12.65
C ASN A 203 7.88 5.29 12.13
N MET A 204 9.04 5.79 11.74
CA MET A 204 9.20 7.14 11.18
C MET A 204 9.64 7.05 9.73
N HIS A 205 9.06 7.91 8.91
CA HIS A 205 9.48 8.07 7.51
C HIS A 205 9.72 9.56 7.25
N GLU A 206 10.91 9.86 6.79
CA GLU A 206 11.30 11.19 6.33
C GLU A 206 11.49 11.12 4.82
N VAL A 207 10.70 11.91 4.10
CA VAL A 207 10.80 12.05 2.65
C VAL A 207 11.39 13.43 2.35
N HIS A 208 12.37 13.46 1.46
CA HIS A 208 12.97 14.69 0.98
C HIS A 208 13.02 14.65 -0.56
N VAL A 209 12.48 15.69 -1.19
CA VAL A 209 12.42 15.82 -2.65
C VAL A 209 12.87 17.21 -3.07
N ILE A 210 13.78 17.28 -4.04
CA ILE A 210 14.26 18.52 -4.66
C ILE A 210 14.00 18.43 -6.16
N GLY A 211 13.40 19.46 -6.72
CA GLY A 211 13.09 19.53 -8.15
C GLY A 211 12.94 20.96 -8.66
N ASP A 212 12.47 21.09 -9.89
CA ASP A 212 12.28 22.40 -10.52
C ASP A 212 11.13 23.20 -9.87
N SER A 213 10.18 22.51 -9.21
CA SER A 213 9.06 23.11 -8.49
C SER A 213 9.41 23.56 -7.07
N GLY A 214 10.61 23.24 -6.57
CA GLY A 214 11.07 23.58 -5.23
C GLY A 214 11.59 22.39 -4.44
N GLU A 215 11.60 22.55 -3.12
CA GLU A 215 12.06 21.56 -2.15
C GLU A 215 10.93 21.22 -1.19
N PHE A 216 10.72 19.90 -0.93
CA PHE A 216 9.71 19.40 -0.01
C PHE A 216 10.36 18.46 1.01
N LYS A 217 9.97 18.61 2.26
CA LYS A 217 10.35 17.70 3.32
C LYS A 217 9.11 17.31 4.12
N THR A 218 8.85 16.01 4.24
CA THR A 218 7.77 15.51 5.09
C THR A 218 8.29 14.50 6.10
N ILE A 219 7.75 14.53 7.31
CA ILE A 219 8.09 13.59 8.37
C ILE A 219 6.80 12.99 8.91
N THR A 220 6.70 11.66 8.91
CA THR A 220 5.62 10.93 9.57
C THR A 220 6.15 10.13 10.75
N LYS A 221 5.42 10.18 11.88
CA LYS A 221 5.64 9.36 13.07
C LYS A 221 4.41 8.49 13.28
N ASN A 222 4.45 7.29 12.73
CA ASN A 222 3.25 6.47 12.56
C ASN A 222 2.88 5.68 13.81
N VAL A 223 1.60 5.67 14.15
CA VAL A 223 1.04 4.71 15.10
C VAL A 223 1.07 3.32 14.47
N ARG A 224 1.61 2.35 15.20
CA ARG A 224 1.67 0.95 14.76
C ARG A 224 0.32 0.29 14.94
N CYS A 225 -0.05 -0.59 14.02
CA CYS A 225 -1.21 -1.44 14.19
C CYS A 225 -0.96 -2.44 15.34
N SER A 226 -1.91 -2.57 16.25
CA SER A 226 -1.81 -3.50 17.40
C SER A 226 -1.70 -4.96 16.95
N MET A 227 -2.37 -5.33 15.87
CA MET A 227 -2.35 -6.71 15.32
C MET A 227 -1.05 -7.03 14.56
N ASN A 228 -0.40 -6.01 13.98
CA ASN A 228 0.86 -6.17 13.27
C ASN A 228 1.72 -4.91 13.44
N PRO A 229 2.67 -4.90 14.39
CA PRO A 229 3.52 -3.75 14.66
C PRO A 229 4.40 -3.30 13.47
N LYS A 230 4.55 -4.13 12.43
CA LYS A 230 5.24 -3.77 11.19
C LYS A 230 4.40 -2.86 10.31
N THR A 231 3.06 -2.85 10.50
CA THR A 231 2.10 -2.06 9.73
C THR A 231 1.76 -0.77 10.46
N SER A 232 1.77 0.35 9.75
CA SER A 232 1.30 1.64 10.23
C SER A 232 -0.21 1.77 10.01
N VAL A 233 -0.94 2.26 11.00
CA VAL A 233 -2.40 2.49 10.88
C VAL A 233 -2.72 3.44 9.72
N LEU A 234 -1.87 4.44 9.48
CA LEU A 234 -2.01 5.39 8.38
C LEU A 234 -2.11 4.69 7.01
N ALA A 235 -1.46 3.54 6.83
CA ALA A 235 -1.53 2.80 5.57
C ALA A 235 -2.95 2.28 5.29
N ALA A 236 -3.65 1.76 6.30
CA ALA A 236 -5.05 1.37 6.15
C ALA A 236 -5.96 2.60 5.93
N TYR A 237 -5.72 3.70 6.66
CA TYR A 237 -6.48 4.93 6.51
C TYR A 237 -6.34 5.53 5.11
N SER A 238 -5.13 5.48 4.52
CA SER A 238 -4.92 5.97 3.15
C SER A 238 -5.71 5.18 2.11
N ALA A 239 -5.86 3.87 2.31
CA ALA A 239 -6.68 3.02 1.44
C ALA A 239 -8.18 3.28 1.64
N ILE A 240 -8.65 3.41 2.88
CA ILE A 240 -10.03 3.78 3.20
C ILE A 240 -10.37 5.13 2.56
N ARG A 241 -9.49 6.13 2.74
CA ARG A 241 -9.69 7.46 2.15
C ARG A 241 -9.76 7.43 0.62
N LEU A 242 -8.87 6.65 -0.02
CA LEU A 242 -8.90 6.48 -1.46
C LEU A 242 -10.21 5.83 -1.92
N LEU A 243 -10.67 4.77 -1.26
CA LEU A 243 -11.93 4.10 -1.61
C LEU A 243 -13.13 5.05 -1.46
N ASN A 244 -13.21 5.81 -0.38
CA ASN A 244 -14.29 6.77 -0.17
C ASN A 244 -14.26 7.86 -1.25
N SER A 245 -13.06 8.36 -1.64
CA SER A 245 -12.93 9.40 -2.67
C SER A 245 -13.44 8.98 -4.05
N LEU A 246 -13.54 7.67 -4.33
CA LEU A 246 -14.09 7.20 -5.60
C LEU A 246 -15.59 7.49 -5.76
N ASN A 247 -16.29 7.78 -4.67
CA ASN A 247 -17.72 8.13 -4.65
C ASN A 247 -17.97 9.64 -4.39
N GLU A 248 -16.92 10.42 -4.13
CA GLU A 248 -17.05 11.85 -3.80
C GLU A 248 -17.15 12.72 -5.06
N ASN A 249 -17.96 13.79 -4.95
CA ASN A 249 -18.09 14.81 -6.00
C ASN A 249 -17.04 15.92 -5.89
N LEU A 250 -16.42 16.09 -4.72
CA LEU A 250 -15.32 17.03 -4.49
C LEU A 250 -14.02 16.26 -4.27
N ILE A 251 -13.10 16.38 -5.22
CA ILE A 251 -11.79 15.76 -5.16
C ILE A 251 -10.78 16.81 -4.71
N ILE A 252 -10.05 16.54 -3.63
CA ILE A 252 -8.99 17.40 -3.10
C ILE A 252 -7.66 16.66 -3.26
N GLY A 253 -6.69 17.31 -3.84
CA GLY A 253 -5.40 16.75 -4.21
C GLY A 253 -5.40 16.15 -5.63
N THR A 254 -4.35 15.39 -5.95
CA THR A 254 -4.11 14.80 -7.28
C THR A 254 -4.06 13.29 -7.25
#